data_619ae09aedd3691936cd9e76e547935a
#
_entry.id   619ae09aedd3691936cd9e76e547935a
#
_cell.length_a   1.000
_cell.length_b   1.000
_cell.length_c   1.000
_cell.angle_alpha   90.00
_cell.angle_beta   90.00
_cell.angle_gamma   90.00
#
_symmetry.space_group_name_H-M   'P 1'
#
loop_
_entity.id
_entity.type
_entity.pdbx_description
1 polymer ?
#
loop_
_entity_poly.entity_id
_entity_poly.type
_entity_poly.pdbx_seq_one_letter_code
_entity_poly.pdbx_strand_id
1 'polypeptide(L)'
;LAQNIVASYVAGSRFFELKTVQVMDGEELSKCVNKPCIVAQDECYNCEWSTELEVPQAFAEYVKAWFACHLIAREYGLGSPDGFVFNMSVGYDLEGIKSPKVDAYIEGMKDASGSEVWNECRTWALANLDKFEHVDAAFVESIPARVSNSITESTLHGCPPAEIERIATYLITEKGLNTYIKCNPTLLGYEFARQRLNELGFDYIVFDDTHFREDLQWVDAVPMFERLIALCAERGLEFGVKLTNTFPVDVTRNELPSTEMYMSGRSLFSLTIEAARRITEQFDGKLRISYSGGATVYNIRALYDAGIWPVTLATDVLKPGGYERFSQMASEFTDLDGKPFAGVSLEAVTAIQTDSLTNPLYKKPLRPLPDRKVAGKSPLSDCFTTPCRTSCPIQQDIPAYLAAVDEGRFEDALNIIIERNALPFITGTICPHPCGRACERAFYEPEGAQIRASKLKAAREAMTAVLPKLRAQAIANDGERNVAVIGGGPAGLATAFFLTRAGVPVTIFEARDSLGGVVRHVIPEFRIASDDISHDAELC
;
A
#
# COMPACT_ATOMS: atom_id res chain seq x y z
N LEU A 1 1.19 3.41 -12.28
CA LEU A 1 2.30 3.02 -11.38
C LEU A 1 3.18 4.22 -11.02
N ALA A 2 3.58 5.04 -11.98
CA ALA A 2 4.46 6.19 -11.75
C ALA A 2 3.92 7.13 -10.66
N GLN A 3 2.65 7.51 -10.75
CA GLN A 3 2.00 8.38 -9.76
C GLN A 3 2.09 7.83 -8.33
N ASN A 4 1.90 6.52 -8.16
CA ASN A 4 1.96 5.87 -6.84
C ASN A 4 3.39 5.91 -6.26
N ILE A 5 4.39 5.69 -7.10
CA ILE A 5 5.80 5.76 -6.71
C ILE A 5 6.16 7.20 -6.29
N VAL A 6 5.79 8.19 -7.11
CA VAL A 6 6.03 9.60 -6.80
C VAL A 6 5.33 10.03 -5.51
N ALA A 7 4.07 9.65 -5.32
CA ALA A 7 3.34 9.94 -4.08
C ALA A 7 4.02 9.30 -2.85
N SER A 8 4.47 8.04 -2.98
CA SER A 8 5.21 7.37 -1.92
C SER A 8 6.56 8.03 -1.64
N TYR A 9 7.27 8.47 -2.69
CA TYR A 9 8.54 9.21 -2.55
C TYR A 9 8.37 10.50 -1.77
N VAL A 10 7.38 11.31 -2.15
CA VAL A 10 7.04 12.57 -1.46
C VAL A 10 6.65 12.32 -0.01
N ALA A 11 5.95 11.22 0.27
CA ALA A 11 5.58 10.81 1.61
C ALA A 11 6.74 10.20 2.44
N GLY A 12 7.97 10.08 1.89
CA GLY A 12 9.15 9.67 2.63
C GLY A 12 9.74 8.31 2.26
N SER A 13 9.14 7.55 1.35
CA SER A 13 9.73 6.30 0.85
C SER A 13 11.04 6.55 0.12
N ARG A 14 12.03 5.66 0.32
CA ARG A 14 13.34 5.73 -0.35
C ARG A 14 13.78 4.42 -0.99
N PHE A 15 13.03 3.35 -0.79
CA PHE A 15 13.23 2.07 -1.46
C PHE A 15 11.92 1.58 -2.07
N PHE A 16 11.94 1.22 -3.33
CA PHE A 16 10.78 0.82 -4.09
C PHE A 16 10.98 -0.56 -4.69
N GLU A 17 10.26 -1.54 -4.15
CA GLU A 17 10.10 -2.82 -4.82
C GLU A 17 9.08 -2.63 -5.94
N LEU A 18 9.53 -2.73 -7.15
CA LEU A 18 8.67 -2.59 -8.32
C LEU A 18 7.77 -3.82 -8.44
N LYS A 19 6.55 -3.62 -8.92
CA LYS A 19 5.60 -4.71 -9.10
C LYS A 19 6.20 -5.76 -10.05
N THR A 20 6.06 -7.02 -9.71
CA THR A 20 6.63 -8.14 -10.49
C THR A 20 6.17 -8.10 -11.94
N VAL A 21 7.11 -8.20 -12.88
CA VAL A 21 6.84 -8.40 -14.29
C VAL A 21 7.06 -9.88 -14.65
N GLN A 22 6.30 -10.34 -15.62
CA GLN A 22 6.32 -11.74 -16.07
C GLN A 22 5.86 -11.85 -17.52
N VAL A 23 5.92 -13.05 -18.08
CA VAL A 23 5.55 -13.30 -19.48
C VAL A 23 4.05 -13.11 -19.74
N MET A 24 3.20 -13.49 -18.80
CA MET A 24 1.76 -13.19 -18.82
C MET A 24 1.52 -11.78 -18.31
N ASP A 25 0.96 -10.90 -19.11
CA ASP A 25 0.77 -9.49 -18.78
C ASP A 25 -0.50 -8.90 -19.42
N GLY A 26 -0.76 -7.63 -19.17
CA GLY A 26 -1.83 -6.86 -19.79
C GLY A 26 -3.21 -7.49 -19.63
N GLU A 27 -3.94 -7.57 -20.74
CA GLU A 27 -5.30 -8.09 -20.76
C GLU A 27 -5.38 -9.59 -20.46
N GLU A 28 -4.34 -10.35 -20.82
CA GLU A 28 -4.25 -11.79 -20.53
C GLU A 28 -4.24 -12.03 -19.02
N LEU A 29 -3.37 -11.36 -18.31
CA LEU A 29 -3.31 -11.42 -16.85
C LEU A 29 -4.60 -10.89 -16.20
N SER A 30 -5.13 -9.77 -16.71
CA SER A 30 -6.36 -9.15 -16.18
C SER A 30 -7.58 -10.07 -16.26
N LYS A 31 -7.62 -11.01 -17.22
CA LYS A 31 -8.67 -12.03 -17.33
C LYS A 31 -8.52 -13.15 -16.30
N CYS A 32 -7.29 -13.42 -15.85
CA CYS A 32 -7.00 -14.46 -14.87
C CYS A 32 -7.19 -13.97 -13.42
N VAL A 33 -7.12 -12.65 -13.18
CA VAL A 33 -7.24 -12.07 -11.85
C VAL A 33 -8.73 -11.86 -11.50
N ASN A 34 -9.15 -12.48 -10.39
CA ASN A 34 -10.51 -12.31 -9.87
C ASN A 34 -10.73 -10.87 -9.36
N LYS A 35 -11.93 -10.35 -9.56
CA LYS A 35 -12.30 -8.98 -9.14
C LYS A 35 -13.53 -9.00 -8.22
N PRO A 36 -13.48 -8.37 -7.04
CA PRO A 36 -12.33 -7.65 -6.47
C PRO A 36 -11.16 -8.58 -6.12
N CYS A 37 -9.93 -8.12 -6.34
CA CYS A 37 -8.72 -8.91 -6.10
C CYS A 37 -8.08 -8.66 -4.73
N ILE A 38 -8.56 -7.70 -3.96
CA ILE A 38 -8.03 -7.33 -2.64
C ILE A 38 -9.17 -7.04 -1.68
N VAL A 39 -9.04 -7.55 -0.46
CA VAL A 39 -9.84 -7.15 0.69
C VAL A 39 -8.93 -6.72 1.84
N ALA A 40 -9.00 -5.45 2.22
CA ALA A 40 -8.19 -4.85 3.28
C ALA A 40 -9.04 -4.65 4.53
N GLN A 41 -9.16 -5.69 5.34
CA GLN A 41 -9.85 -5.67 6.64
C GLN A 41 -8.81 -5.75 7.78
N ASP A 42 -9.08 -6.52 8.81
CA ASP A 42 -8.12 -6.77 9.89
C ASP A 42 -6.90 -7.52 9.36
N GLU A 43 -7.10 -8.72 8.83
CA GLU A 43 -6.18 -9.35 7.90
C GLU A 43 -6.40 -8.73 6.51
N CYS A 44 -5.37 -8.70 5.69
CA CYS A 44 -5.51 -8.33 4.29
C CYS A 44 -5.31 -9.57 3.43
N TYR A 45 -6.20 -9.76 2.48
CA TYR A 45 -6.13 -10.87 1.53
C TYR A 45 -6.12 -10.34 0.11
N ASN A 46 -5.41 -11.03 -0.77
CA ASN A 46 -5.37 -10.70 -2.19
C ASN A 46 -5.34 -11.96 -3.05
N CYS A 47 -5.70 -11.84 -4.31
CA CYS A 47 -5.56 -12.87 -5.33
C CYS A 47 -4.77 -12.38 -6.55
N GLU A 48 -4.14 -11.21 -6.44
CA GLU A 48 -3.30 -10.62 -7.49
C GLU A 48 -1.82 -10.92 -7.22
N TRP A 49 -1.10 -11.35 -8.23
CA TRP A 49 0.30 -11.79 -8.12
C TRP A 49 1.29 -10.91 -8.89
N SER A 50 0.86 -10.13 -9.90
CA SER A 50 1.76 -9.27 -10.68
C SER A 50 1.04 -8.02 -11.23
N THR A 51 1.75 -7.20 -12.03
CA THR A 51 1.12 -6.05 -12.68
C THR A 51 0.22 -6.49 -13.84
N GLU A 52 -0.97 -5.89 -13.94
CA GLU A 52 -1.89 -6.05 -15.07
C GLU A 52 -1.51 -5.16 -16.28
N LEU A 53 -0.47 -4.33 -16.17
CA LEU A 53 0.08 -3.59 -17.30
C LEU A 53 0.90 -4.52 -18.18
N GLU A 54 0.93 -4.23 -19.48
CA GLU A 54 1.92 -4.84 -20.36
C GLU A 54 3.34 -4.47 -19.91
N VAL A 55 4.30 -5.38 -20.11
CA VAL A 55 5.69 -5.16 -19.66
C VAL A 55 6.30 -3.86 -20.20
N PRO A 56 6.11 -3.47 -21.50
CA PRO A 56 6.60 -2.17 -21.99
C PRO A 56 5.92 -0.97 -21.31
N GLN A 57 4.64 -1.07 -20.96
CA GLN A 57 3.93 -0.03 -20.23
C GLN A 57 4.46 0.11 -18.81
N ALA A 58 4.68 -1.02 -18.11
CA ALA A 58 5.27 -1.03 -16.78
C ALA A 58 6.68 -0.42 -16.79
N PHE A 59 7.50 -0.77 -17.78
CA PHE A 59 8.82 -0.15 -17.99
C PHE A 59 8.72 1.37 -18.13
N ALA A 60 7.83 1.84 -19.02
CA ALA A 60 7.64 3.27 -19.24
C ALA A 60 7.22 4.01 -17.95
N GLU A 61 6.31 3.43 -17.17
CA GLU A 61 5.88 4.00 -15.89
C GLU A 61 7.02 4.05 -14.87
N TYR A 62 7.88 3.05 -14.80
CA TYR A 62 9.02 3.05 -13.89
C TYR A 62 10.10 4.07 -14.28
N VAL A 63 10.39 4.20 -15.56
CA VAL A 63 11.32 5.24 -16.06
C VAL A 63 10.78 6.64 -15.80
N LYS A 64 9.48 6.90 -16.05
CA LYS A 64 8.84 8.17 -15.72
C LYS A 64 8.90 8.48 -14.23
N ALA A 65 8.64 7.47 -13.38
CA ALA A 65 8.74 7.64 -11.93
C ALA A 65 10.15 7.95 -11.47
N TRP A 66 11.14 7.24 -12.00
CA TRP A 66 12.56 7.47 -11.72
C TRP A 66 12.96 8.90 -12.04
N PHE A 67 12.65 9.34 -13.24
CA PHE A 67 12.96 10.68 -13.70
C PHE A 67 12.25 11.75 -12.86
N ALA A 68 10.95 11.57 -12.60
CA ALA A 68 10.15 12.48 -11.78
C ALA A 68 10.67 12.57 -10.34
N CYS A 69 11.06 11.46 -9.72
CA CYS A 69 11.62 11.48 -8.37
C CYS A 69 12.92 12.28 -8.28
N HIS A 70 13.80 12.20 -9.29
CA HIS A 70 15.02 13.03 -9.35
C HIS A 70 14.70 14.52 -9.46
N LEU A 71 13.77 14.89 -10.36
CA LEU A 71 13.34 16.29 -10.50
C LEU A 71 12.71 16.82 -9.20
N ILE A 72 11.84 16.06 -8.59
CA ILE A 72 11.14 16.42 -7.34
C ILE A 72 12.13 16.51 -6.17
N ALA A 73 13.09 15.57 -6.09
CA ALA A 73 14.16 15.63 -5.09
C ALA A 73 14.93 16.94 -5.16
N ARG A 74 15.34 17.33 -6.36
CA ARG A 74 16.12 18.54 -6.61
C ARG A 74 15.29 19.79 -6.36
N GLU A 75 14.08 19.84 -6.91
CA GLU A 75 13.22 21.03 -6.87
C GLU A 75 12.75 21.36 -5.45
N TYR A 76 12.36 20.36 -4.68
CA TYR A 76 11.79 20.56 -3.35
C TYR A 76 12.74 20.21 -2.20
N GLY A 77 13.99 19.86 -2.48
CA GLY A 77 14.97 19.53 -1.45
C GLY A 77 14.58 18.31 -0.61
N LEU A 78 13.95 17.31 -1.23
CA LEU A 78 13.45 16.11 -0.51
C LEU A 78 14.55 15.05 -0.30
N GLY A 79 15.71 15.45 0.17
CA GLY A 79 16.89 14.62 0.35
C GLY A 79 17.83 14.65 -0.87
N SER A 80 18.82 13.74 -0.89
CA SER A 80 19.71 13.61 -2.05
C SER A 80 18.92 13.09 -3.26
N PRO A 81 19.14 13.66 -4.46
CA PRO A 81 18.58 13.09 -5.69
C PRO A 81 18.96 11.63 -5.91
N ASP A 82 20.13 11.19 -5.45
CA ASP A 82 20.57 9.78 -5.52
C ASP A 82 20.19 8.97 -4.26
N GLY A 83 19.38 9.53 -3.37
CA GLY A 83 19.04 8.97 -2.07
C GLY A 83 17.88 7.95 -2.07
N PHE A 84 17.54 7.38 -3.21
CA PHE A 84 16.48 6.37 -3.31
C PHE A 84 16.86 5.23 -4.26
N VAL A 85 16.22 4.09 -4.12
CA VAL A 85 16.54 2.87 -4.86
C VAL A 85 15.27 2.27 -5.45
N PHE A 86 15.34 1.92 -6.74
CA PHE A 86 14.36 1.06 -7.39
C PHE A 86 14.93 -0.36 -7.48
N ASN A 87 14.19 -1.33 -7.00
CA ASN A 87 14.52 -2.75 -7.10
C ASN A 87 13.53 -3.44 -8.03
N MET A 88 14.03 -4.06 -9.10
CA MET A 88 13.19 -4.81 -10.03
C MET A 88 12.59 -6.04 -9.35
N SER A 89 11.48 -6.52 -9.87
CA SER A 89 10.93 -7.83 -9.50
C SER A 89 10.47 -8.55 -10.76
N VAL A 90 10.87 -9.81 -10.88
CA VAL A 90 10.46 -10.70 -11.97
C VAL A 90 9.93 -12.01 -11.40
N GLY A 91 9.03 -12.64 -12.13
CA GLY A 91 8.44 -13.91 -11.77
C GLY A 91 8.23 -14.80 -13.00
N TYR A 92 7.60 -15.96 -12.80
CA TYR A 92 7.41 -17.04 -13.78
C TYR A 92 8.60 -18.01 -13.82
N ASP A 93 8.71 -18.84 -14.88
CA ASP A 93 9.84 -19.75 -15.08
C ASP A 93 11.02 -19.06 -15.80
N LEU A 94 12.14 -19.73 -15.90
CA LEU A 94 13.35 -19.20 -16.53
C LEU A 94 13.13 -18.83 -18.00
N GLU A 95 12.37 -19.63 -18.74
CA GLU A 95 12.11 -19.37 -20.16
C GLU A 95 11.23 -18.11 -20.35
N GLY A 96 10.27 -17.92 -19.47
CA GLY A 96 9.47 -16.69 -19.42
C GLY A 96 10.30 -15.46 -19.09
N ILE A 97 11.21 -15.57 -18.12
CA ILE A 97 12.14 -14.48 -17.76
C ILE A 97 13.11 -14.17 -18.91
N LYS A 98 13.53 -15.18 -19.68
CA LYS A 98 14.35 -15.02 -20.88
C LYS A 98 13.57 -14.56 -22.12
N SER A 99 12.25 -14.46 -22.04
CA SER A 99 11.45 -14.00 -23.17
C SER A 99 11.89 -12.60 -23.63
N PRO A 100 11.82 -12.29 -24.93
CA PRO A 100 12.33 -11.01 -25.44
C PRO A 100 11.75 -9.78 -24.73
N LYS A 101 10.47 -9.84 -24.29
CA LYS A 101 9.83 -8.71 -23.62
C LYS A 101 10.32 -8.52 -22.17
N VAL A 102 10.54 -9.59 -21.41
CA VAL A 102 11.07 -9.51 -20.04
C VAL A 102 12.56 -9.20 -20.06
N ASP A 103 13.28 -9.78 -21.01
CA ASP A 103 14.70 -9.47 -21.23
C ASP A 103 14.91 -7.98 -21.56
N ALA A 104 14.11 -7.44 -22.48
CA ALA A 104 14.16 -6.02 -22.84
C ALA A 104 13.84 -5.10 -21.64
N TYR A 105 12.91 -5.53 -20.76
CA TYR A 105 12.63 -4.82 -19.52
C TYR A 105 13.86 -4.78 -18.60
N ILE A 106 14.49 -5.94 -18.36
CA ILE A 106 15.66 -6.03 -17.48
C ILE A 106 16.80 -5.16 -18.02
N GLU A 107 17.14 -5.30 -19.30
CA GLU A 107 18.23 -4.51 -19.91
C GLU A 107 17.90 -3.01 -19.94
N GLY A 108 16.64 -2.64 -20.24
CA GLY A 108 16.21 -1.24 -20.22
C GLY A 108 16.26 -0.62 -18.81
N MET A 109 15.98 -1.39 -17.76
CA MET A 109 16.10 -0.91 -16.38
C MET A 109 17.57 -0.77 -15.94
N LYS A 110 18.48 -1.56 -16.51
CA LYS A 110 19.93 -1.42 -16.29
C LYS A 110 20.49 -0.19 -17.03
N ASP A 111 19.92 0.14 -18.18
CA ASP A 111 20.26 1.34 -18.94
C ASP A 111 19.08 1.79 -19.81
N ALA A 112 18.37 2.81 -19.34
CA ALA A 112 17.21 3.36 -20.03
C ALA A 112 17.56 4.39 -21.12
N SER A 113 18.84 4.77 -21.28
CA SER A 113 19.28 5.89 -22.13
C SER A 113 18.85 5.76 -23.60
N GLY A 114 18.74 4.54 -24.11
CA GLY A 114 18.30 4.25 -25.47
C GLY A 114 16.80 4.19 -25.66
N SER A 115 16.00 4.29 -24.61
CA SER A 115 14.54 4.15 -24.68
C SER A 115 13.84 5.44 -25.12
N GLU A 116 12.71 5.30 -25.80
CA GLU A 116 11.87 6.42 -26.20
C GLU A 116 11.40 7.21 -24.99
N VAL A 117 10.88 6.52 -23.96
CA VAL A 117 10.35 7.15 -22.74
C VAL A 117 11.41 7.95 -21.98
N TRP A 118 12.67 7.50 -21.96
CA TRP A 118 13.77 8.26 -21.37
C TRP A 118 13.99 9.57 -22.11
N ASN A 119 14.06 9.49 -23.44
CA ASN A 119 14.25 10.66 -24.29
C ASN A 119 13.06 11.63 -24.22
N GLU A 120 11.85 11.13 -24.10
CA GLU A 120 10.65 11.96 -23.86
C GLU A 120 10.75 12.72 -22.53
N CYS A 121 11.06 12.03 -21.43
CA CYS A 121 11.21 12.65 -20.11
C CYS A 121 12.30 13.73 -20.12
N ARG A 122 13.47 13.41 -20.68
CA ARG A 122 14.59 14.34 -20.78
C ARG A 122 14.24 15.56 -21.65
N THR A 123 13.67 15.34 -22.83
CA THR A 123 13.27 16.42 -23.74
C THR A 123 12.23 17.32 -23.10
N TRP A 124 11.23 16.72 -22.43
CA TRP A 124 10.20 17.48 -21.72
C TRP A 124 10.81 18.34 -20.60
N ALA A 125 11.70 17.79 -19.79
CA ALA A 125 12.33 18.52 -18.70
C ALA A 125 13.16 19.71 -19.22
N LEU A 126 13.98 19.49 -20.26
CA LEU A 126 14.79 20.55 -20.87
C LEU A 126 13.94 21.65 -21.53
N ALA A 127 12.79 21.29 -22.10
CA ALA A 127 11.88 22.26 -22.72
C ALA A 127 11.04 23.06 -21.71
N ASN A 128 11.03 22.68 -20.43
CA ASN A 128 10.20 23.29 -19.38
C ASN A 128 11.03 23.77 -18.17
N LEU A 129 12.28 24.10 -18.37
CA LEU A 129 13.17 24.57 -17.29
C LEU A 129 12.65 25.85 -16.61
N ASP A 130 11.88 26.65 -17.32
CA ASP A 130 11.21 27.84 -16.79
C ASP A 130 10.14 27.56 -15.70
N LYS A 131 9.75 26.31 -15.54
CA LYS A 131 8.80 25.86 -14.51
C LYS A 131 9.46 25.44 -13.21
N PHE A 132 10.78 25.40 -13.16
CA PHE A 132 11.57 24.96 -12.01
C PHE A 132 12.39 26.12 -11.46
N GLU A 133 12.59 26.15 -10.14
CA GLU A 133 13.46 27.11 -9.47
C GLU A 133 14.87 26.54 -9.25
N HIS A 134 14.98 25.22 -9.02
CA HIS A 134 16.20 24.55 -8.60
C HIS A 134 16.72 23.49 -9.58
N VAL A 135 15.93 23.13 -10.59
CA VAL A 135 16.34 22.22 -11.66
C VAL A 135 16.86 23.02 -12.85
N ASP A 136 18.09 22.77 -13.25
CA ASP A 136 18.71 23.31 -14.45
C ASP A 136 19.04 22.23 -15.49
N ALA A 137 19.49 22.64 -16.68
CA ALA A 137 19.83 21.71 -17.75
C ALA A 137 20.96 20.74 -17.34
N ALA A 138 21.94 21.22 -16.59
CA ALA A 138 23.07 20.39 -16.14
C ALA A 138 22.59 19.28 -15.20
N PHE A 139 21.64 19.59 -14.31
CA PHE A 139 21.02 18.59 -13.44
C PHE A 139 20.23 17.55 -14.26
N VAL A 140 19.40 17.98 -15.21
CA VAL A 140 18.63 17.07 -16.07
C VAL A 140 19.56 16.10 -16.81
N GLU A 141 20.68 16.58 -17.33
CA GLU A 141 21.67 15.76 -18.02
C GLU A 141 22.45 14.82 -17.08
N SER A 142 22.50 15.13 -15.79
CA SER A 142 23.18 14.31 -14.78
C SER A 142 22.31 13.15 -14.24
N ILE A 143 21.00 13.14 -14.51
CA ILE A 143 20.10 12.07 -14.03
C ILE A 143 20.59 10.73 -14.58
N PRO A 144 20.87 9.73 -13.71
CA PRO A 144 21.42 8.45 -14.17
C PRO A 144 20.39 7.63 -14.95
N ALA A 145 20.78 7.17 -16.13
CA ALA A 145 19.93 6.28 -16.95
C ALA A 145 19.84 4.85 -16.40
N ARG A 146 20.68 4.49 -15.44
CA ARG A 146 20.57 3.24 -14.70
C ARG A 146 19.47 3.34 -13.66
N VAL A 147 18.29 2.83 -13.97
CA VAL A 147 17.13 2.85 -13.09
C VAL A 147 17.24 1.82 -11.95
N SER A 148 17.85 0.66 -12.23
CA SER A 148 18.07 -0.37 -11.22
C SER A 148 19.30 -1.23 -11.51
N ASN A 149 19.94 -1.71 -10.43
CA ASN A 149 21.04 -2.68 -10.47
C ASN A 149 20.73 -3.93 -9.61
N SER A 150 19.51 -4.06 -9.13
CA SER A 150 19.09 -5.15 -8.27
C SER A 150 17.73 -5.71 -8.67
N ILE A 151 17.51 -6.98 -8.35
CA ILE A 151 16.31 -7.70 -8.75
C ILE A 151 15.87 -8.69 -7.69
N THR A 152 14.55 -8.77 -7.46
CA THR A 152 13.92 -9.81 -6.66
C THR A 152 13.33 -10.87 -7.60
N GLU A 153 13.75 -12.10 -7.42
CA GLU A 153 13.08 -13.26 -7.97
C GLU A 153 11.85 -13.57 -7.13
N SER A 154 10.66 -13.43 -7.73
CA SER A 154 9.37 -13.66 -7.09
C SER A 154 8.64 -14.78 -7.80
N THR A 155 9.03 -16.00 -7.49
CA THR A 155 8.42 -17.21 -8.04
C THR A 155 7.03 -17.47 -7.46
N LEU A 156 6.22 -18.19 -8.22
CA LEU A 156 4.93 -18.69 -7.76
C LEU A 156 5.10 -19.78 -6.70
N HIS A 157 4.04 -20.03 -5.93
CA HIS A 157 3.95 -21.23 -5.11
C HIS A 157 4.09 -22.49 -5.98
N GLY A 158 4.78 -23.51 -5.47
CA GLY A 158 5.06 -24.74 -6.20
C GLY A 158 6.25 -24.66 -7.17
N CYS A 159 7.02 -23.57 -7.21
CA CYS A 159 8.23 -23.50 -8.03
C CYS A 159 9.32 -24.42 -7.46
N PRO A 160 9.83 -25.38 -8.27
CA PRO A 160 10.86 -26.32 -7.79
C PRO A 160 12.17 -25.61 -7.38
N PRO A 161 12.88 -26.08 -6.32
CA PRO A 161 14.13 -25.47 -5.88
C PRO A 161 15.19 -25.35 -6.97
N ALA A 162 15.30 -26.35 -7.85
CA ALA A 162 16.25 -26.33 -8.97
C ALA A 162 15.91 -25.22 -9.99
N GLU A 163 14.65 -24.89 -10.17
CA GLU A 163 14.24 -23.80 -11.07
C GLU A 163 14.55 -22.45 -10.45
N ILE A 164 14.26 -22.26 -9.16
CA ILE A 164 14.62 -21.06 -8.39
C ILE A 164 16.14 -20.81 -8.52
N GLU A 165 16.96 -21.83 -8.28
CA GLU A 165 18.41 -21.70 -8.39
C GLU A 165 18.88 -21.37 -9.82
N ARG A 166 18.25 -21.95 -10.83
CA ARG A 166 18.55 -21.64 -12.25
C ARG A 166 18.24 -20.19 -12.60
N ILE A 167 17.09 -19.68 -12.14
CA ILE A 167 16.68 -18.30 -12.35
C ILE A 167 17.67 -17.35 -11.65
N ALA A 168 17.92 -17.55 -10.36
CA ALA A 168 18.87 -16.73 -9.61
C ALA A 168 20.28 -16.75 -10.24
N THR A 169 20.75 -17.93 -10.65
CA THR A 169 22.03 -18.07 -11.34
C THR A 169 22.06 -17.26 -12.64
N TYR A 170 21.01 -17.32 -13.45
CA TYR A 170 20.90 -16.52 -14.68
C TYR A 170 20.94 -15.02 -14.39
N LEU A 171 20.18 -14.54 -13.40
CA LEU A 171 20.15 -13.13 -13.03
C LEU A 171 21.52 -12.63 -12.53
N ILE A 172 22.26 -13.47 -11.82
CA ILE A 172 23.61 -13.16 -11.34
C ILE A 172 24.63 -13.24 -12.47
N THR A 173 24.63 -14.33 -13.27
CA THR A 173 25.73 -14.61 -14.22
C THR A 173 25.58 -13.88 -15.54
N GLU A 174 24.37 -13.88 -16.10
CA GLU A 174 24.10 -13.32 -17.42
C GLU A 174 23.66 -11.85 -17.33
N LYS A 175 22.89 -11.50 -16.28
CA LYS A 175 22.39 -10.13 -16.12
C LYS A 175 23.28 -9.24 -15.24
N GLY A 176 24.14 -9.83 -14.41
CA GLY A 176 25.06 -9.08 -13.54
C GLY A 176 24.35 -8.23 -12.49
N LEU A 177 23.28 -8.76 -11.87
CA LEU A 177 22.43 -8.05 -10.93
C LEU A 177 22.61 -8.56 -9.50
N ASN A 178 22.56 -7.63 -8.54
CA ASN A 178 22.33 -8.00 -7.15
C ASN A 178 20.97 -8.70 -7.06
N THR A 179 20.95 -9.91 -6.51
CA THR A 179 19.78 -10.79 -6.63
C THR A 179 19.23 -11.20 -5.28
N TYR A 180 17.91 -11.07 -5.13
CA TYR A 180 17.17 -11.48 -3.94
C TYR A 180 16.14 -12.54 -4.30
N ILE A 181 16.07 -13.62 -3.51
CA ILE A 181 15.01 -14.61 -3.62
C ILE A 181 13.90 -14.26 -2.62
N LYS A 182 12.68 -14.12 -3.11
CA LYS A 182 11.51 -13.91 -2.27
C LYS A 182 10.99 -15.24 -1.75
N CYS A 183 11.21 -15.49 -0.46
CA CYS A 183 10.83 -16.73 0.20
C CYS A 183 9.35 -16.74 0.60
N ASN A 184 8.72 -17.91 0.54
CA ASN A 184 7.37 -18.12 1.03
C ASN A 184 7.38 -18.41 2.55
N PRO A 185 6.34 -18.04 3.30
CA PRO A 185 6.21 -18.39 4.71
C PRO A 185 6.15 -19.92 4.95
N THR A 186 5.79 -20.67 3.93
CA THR A 186 5.79 -22.15 3.90
C THR A 186 7.14 -22.77 4.23
N LEU A 187 8.24 -22.01 4.05
CA LEU A 187 9.61 -22.39 4.46
C LEU A 187 9.72 -22.79 5.95
N LEU A 188 8.78 -22.35 6.78
CA LEU A 188 8.74 -22.67 8.21
C LEU A 188 8.20 -24.08 8.52
N GLY A 189 7.51 -24.71 7.57
CA GLY A 189 6.82 -25.97 7.72
C GLY A 189 5.37 -25.82 8.24
N TYR A 190 4.51 -26.75 7.83
CA TYR A 190 3.06 -26.73 8.09
C TYR A 190 2.73 -26.69 9.59
N GLU A 191 3.28 -27.63 10.36
CA GLU A 191 2.98 -27.73 11.79
C GLU A 191 3.32 -26.45 12.55
N PHE A 192 4.47 -25.85 12.23
CA PHE A 192 4.89 -24.60 12.84
C PHE A 192 3.94 -23.45 12.49
N ALA A 193 3.60 -23.30 11.21
CA ALA A 193 2.71 -22.23 10.76
C ALA A 193 1.32 -22.37 11.38
N ARG A 194 0.77 -23.59 11.42
CA ARG A 194 -0.53 -23.88 12.02
C ARG A 194 -0.56 -23.57 13.52
N GLN A 195 0.45 -24.07 14.24
CA GLN A 195 0.56 -23.82 15.67
C GLN A 195 0.67 -22.30 15.95
N ARG A 196 1.53 -21.60 15.22
CA ARG A 196 1.75 -20.16 15.40
C ARG A 196 0.49 -19.35 15.18
N LEU A 197 -0.25 -19.62 14.11
CA LEU A 197 -1.51 -18.92 13.84
C LEU A 197 -2.57 -19.21 14.90
N ASN A 198 -2.65 -20.44 15.40
CA ASN A 198 -3.57 -20.79 16.51
C ASN A 198 -3.21 -20.03 17.81
N GLU A 199 -1.92 -19.98 18.18
CA GLU A 199 -1.44 -19.26 19.36
C GLU A 199 -1.76 -17.76 19.33
N LEU A 200 -1.80 -17.20 18.12
CA LEU A 200 -2.13 -15.79 17.89
C LEU A 200 -3.63 -15.51 17.72
N GLY A 201 -4.49 -16.56 17.78
CA GLY A 201 -5.93 -16.45 17.65
C GLY A 201 -6.44 -16.38 16.22
N PHE A 202 -5.64 -16.81 15.23
CA PHE A 202 -6.02 -16.95 13.82
C PHE A 202 -6.37 -18.40 13.47
N ASP A 203 -6.95 -19.16 14.41
CA ASP A 203 -7.35 -20.56 14.28
C ASP A 203 -8.45 -20.80 13.23
N TYR A 204 -9.23 -19.77 12.92
CA TYR A 204 -10.27 -19.78 11.89
C TYR A 204 -9.74 -19.71 10.44
N ILE A 205 -8.46 -19.40 10.25
CA ILE A 205 -7.83 -19.39 8.93
C ILE A 205 -7.57 -20.84 8.49
N VAL A 206 -8.10 -21.21 7.33
CA VAL A 206 -7.99 -22.58 6.80
C VAL A 206 -6.91 -22.64 5.73
N PHE A 207 -6.08 -23.64 5.80
CA PHE A 207 -5.09 -24.03 4.80
C PHE A 207 -4.65 -25.48 5.04
N ASP A 208 -4.20 -26.16 4.00
CA ASP A 208 -3.64 -27.50 4.09
C ASP A 208 -2.10 -27.52 3.94
N ASP A 209 -1.51 -28.67 3.83
CA ASP A 209 -0.07 -28.85 3.71
C ASP A 209 0.43 -28.87 2.25
N THR A 210 -0.41 -28.67 1.26
CA THR A 210 -0.06 -28.79 -0.16
C THR A 210 1.04 -27.82 -0.54
N HIS A 211 0.86 -26.52 -0.31
CA HIS A 211 1.89 -25.53 -0.59
C HIS A 211 3.17 -25.75 0.21
N PHE A 212 3.07 -26.31 1.42
CA PHE A 212 4.25 -26.60 2.24
C PHE A 212 5.09 -27.75 1.69
N ARG A 213 4.49 -28.66 0.93
CA ARG A 213 5.21 -29.77 0.27
C ARG A 213 5.80 -29.36 -1.08
N GLU A 214 5.14 -28.44 -1.77
CA GLU A 214 5.49 -28.04 -3.13
C GLU A 214 6.46 -26.87 -3.19
N ASP A 215 6.40 -25.95 -2.22
CA ASP A 215 7.28 -24.79 -2.13
C ASP A 215 8.71 -25.18 -1.70
N LEU A 216 9.63 -24.23 -1.82
CA LEU A 216 11.01 -24.36 -1.36
C LEU A 216 11.09 -24.81 0.10
N GLN A 217 11.73 -25.93 0.34
CA GLN A 217 11.94 -26.51 1.68
C GLN A 217 13.21 -25.97 2.31
N TRP A 218 13.27 -25.93 3.65
CA TRP A 218 14.44 -25.48 4.39
C TRP A 218 15.71 -26.26 4.03
N VAL A 219 15.58 -27.59 3.87
CA VAL A 219 16.68 -28.49 3.52
C VAL A 219 17.30 -28.17 2.15
N ASP A 220 16.51 -27.67 1.21
CA ASP A 220 16.97 -27.29 -0.12
C ASP A 220 17.42 -25.83 -0.15
N ALA A 221 16.76 -24.96 0.62
CA ALA A 221 17.02 -23.52 0.65
C ALA A 221 18.44 -23.20 1.17
N VAL A 222 18.85 -23.81 2.28
CA VAL A 222 20.14 -23.52 2.92
C VAL A 222 21.32 -23.78 1.97
N PRO A 223 21.51 -24.98 1.39
CA PRO A 223 22.64 -25.23 0.49
C PRO A 223 22.53 -24.43 -0.82
N MET A 224 21.33 -24.11 -1.29
CA MET A 224 21.12 -23.24 -2.44
C MET A 224 21.61 -21.82 -2.14
N PHE A 225 21.22 -21.25 -1.01
CA PHE A 225 21.68 -19.91 -0.62
C PHE A 225 23.18 -19.84 -0.43
N GLU A 226 23.82 -20.87 0.14
CA GLU A 226 25.28 -20.93 0.26
C GLU A 226 25.97 -20.87 -1.11
N ARG A 227 25.47 -21.61 -2.11
CA ARG A 227 26.01 -21.58 -3.48
C ARG A 227 25.83 -20.21 -4.13
N LEU A 228 24.65 -19.58 -3.97
CA LEU A 228 24.36 -18.28 -4.55
C LEU A 228 25.14 -17.15 -3.87
N ILE A 229 25.36 -17.21 -2.57
CA ILE A 229 26.27 -16.29 -1.83
C ILE A 229 27.68 -16.37 -2.42
N ALA A 230 28.22 -17.59 -2.59
CA ALA A 230 29.54 -17.77 -3.15
C ALA A 230 29.64 -17.24 -4.59
N LEU A 231 28.64 -17.53 -5.42
CA LEU A 231 28.57 -17.08 -6.81
C LEU A 231 28.52 -15.54 -6.91
N CYS A 232 27.73 -14.89 -6.07
CA CYS A 232 27.67 -13.42 -6.01
C CYS A 232 29.00 -12.81 -5.55
N ALA A 233 29.63 -13.40 -4.52
CA ALA A 233 30.92 -12.93 -4.03
C ALA A 233 32.02 -13.01 -5.11
N GLU A 234 32.07 -14.07 -5.92
CA GLU A 234 33.00 -14.21 -7.05
C GLU A 234 32.81 -13.11 -8.11
N ARG A 235 31.62 -12.56 -8.22
CA ARG A 235 31.25 -11.54 -9.22
C ARG A 235 31.20 -10.12 -8.70
N GLY A 236 31.47 -9.92 -7.41
CA GLY A 236 31.35 -8.61 -6.76
C GLY A 236 29.90 -8.12 -6.66
N LEU A 237 28.93 -9.04 -6.59
CA LEU A 237 27.52 -8.78 -6.45
C LEU A 237 27.02 -9.16 -5.06
N GLU A 238 25.84 -8.71 -4.70
CA GLU A 238 25.16 -9.05 -3.45
C GLU A 238 24.07 -10.10 -3.71
N PHE A 239 24.03 -11.12 -2.85
CA PHE A 239 22.91 -12.03 -2.73
C PHE A 239 22.18 -11.79 -1.41
N GLY A 240 20.85 -11.82 -1.44
CA GLY A 240 20.01 -11.71 -0.26
C GLY A 240 18.70 -12.47 -0.39
N VAL A 241 17.91 -12.44 0.66
CA VAL A 241 16.56 -12.99 0.66
C VAL A 241 15.54 -11.90 0.96
N LYS A 242 14.35 -12.01 0.38
CA LYS A 242 13.21 -11.18 0.71
C LYS A 242 12.19 -11.99 1.51
N LEU A 243 11.88 -11.53 2.70
CA LEU A 243 10.94 -12.19 3.61
C LEU A 243 9.70 -11.34 3.82
N THR A 244 8.50 -11.85 3.56
CA THR A 244 8.13 -13.06 2.87
C THR A 244 7.17 -12.73 1.72
N ASN A 245 6.86 -13.71 0.89
CA ASN A 245 5.66 -13.65 0.07
C ASN A 245 4.42 -13.70 0.97
N THR A 246 3.24 -13.52 0.40
CA THR A 246 1.95 -13.69 1.08
C THR A 246 1.69 -15.18 1.38
N PHE A 247 0.81 -15.46 2.32
CA PHE A 247 0.55 -16.81 2.80
C PHE A 247 -0.75 -17.36 2.18
N PRO A 248 -0.70 -18.49 1.46
CA PRO A 248 -1.88 -19.07 0.82
C PRO A 248 -2.85 -19.64 1.86
N VAL A 249 -4.13 -19.33 1.70
CA VAL A 249 -5.21 -19.76 2.58
C VAL A 249 -6.51 -19.94 1.79
N ASP A 250 -7.41 -20.79 2.27
CA ASP A 250 -8.70 -21.03 1.64
C ASP A 250 -9.67 -19.87 1.86
N VAL A 251 -10.47 -19.57 0.85
CA VAL A 251 -11.63 -18.68 1.00
C VAL A 251 -12.77 -19.46 1.67
N THR A 252 -13.10 -19.09 2.88
CA THR A 252 -14.13 -19.81 3.68
C THR A 252 -15.35 -18.96 4.02
N ARG A 253 -15.25 -17.64 3.90
CA ARG A 253 -16.29 -16.67 4.29
C ARG A 253 -16.65 -15.70 3.15
N ASN A 254 -16.42 -16.10 1.90
CA ASN A 254 -16.61 -15.27 0.71
C ASN A 254 -15.85 -13.93 0.75
N GLU A 255 -14.63 -13.94 1.29
CA GLU A 255 -13.77 -12.76 1.37
C GLU A 255 -13.42 -12.23 -0.02
N LEU A 256 -13.11 -13.14 -0.95
CA LEU A 256 -12.78 -12.85 -2.36
C LEU A 256 -13.49 -13.86 -3.27
N PRO A 257 -13.72 -13.53 -4.55
CA PRO A 257 -14.39 -14.42 -5.51
C PRO A 257 -13.41 -15.46 -6.09
N SER A 258 -12.76 -16.23 -5.24
CA SER A 258 -11.80 -17.29 -5.56
C SER A 258 -11.93 -18.43 -4.58
N THR A 259 -11.27 -19.55 -4.81
CA THR A 259 -11.21 -20.68 -3.87
C THR A 259 -10.05 -20.51 -2.88
N GLU A 260 -8.98 -19.86 -3.33
CA GLU A 260 -7.78 -19.55 -2.56
C GLU A 260 -7.52 -18.04 -2.58
N MET A 261 -6.92 -17.54 -1.53
CA MET A 261 -6.46 -16.16 -1.37
C MET A 261 -5.13 -16.13 -0.61
N TYR A 262 -4.45 -14.98 -0.66
CA TYR A 262 -3.14 -14.82 -0.05
C TYR A 262 -3.22 -13.84 1.12
N MET A 263 -2.99 -14.33 2.33
CA MET A 263 -2.97 -13.54 3.56
C MET A 263 -1.71 -12.68 3.65
N SER A 264 -1.88 -11.45 4.10
CA SER A 264 -0.81 -10.46 4.33
C SER A 264 -1.10 -9.57 5.54
N GLY A 265 -0.20 -8.61 5.81
CA GLY A 265 -0.36 -7.67 6.91
C GLY A 265 0.09 -8.23 8.25
N ARG A 266 -0.49 -7.71 9.35
CA ARG A 266 -0.03 -8.01 10.71
C ARG A 266 -0.13 -9.47 11.12
N SER A 267 -1.07 -10.21 10.56
CA SER A 267 -1.23 -11.66 10.78
C SER A 267 -0.06 -12.49 10.26
N LEU A 268 0.63 -11.96 9.25
CA LEU A 268 1.83 -12.59 8.66
C LEU A 268 3.11 -12.28 9.43
N PHE A 269 3.14 -11.20 10.23
CA PHE A 269 4.37 -10.69 10.86
C PHE A 269 5.11 -11.74 11.68
N SER A 270 4.39 -12.49 12.55
CA SER A 270 5.01 -13.47 13.43
C SER A 270 5.63 -14.67 12.68
N LEU A 271 5.06 -15.02 11.53
CA LEU A 271 5.67 -16.03 10.64
C LEU A 271 6.91 -15.45 9.96
N THR A 272 6.81 -14.25 9.41
CA THR A 272 7.93 -13.63 8.69
C THR A 272 9.13 -13.36 9.59
N ILE A 273 8.92 -12.86 10.81
CA ILE A 273 10.03 -12.58 11.72
C ILE A 273 10.69 -13.88 12.25
N GLU A 274 9.93 -14.97 12.35
CA GLU A 274 10.52 -16.27 12.68
C GLU A 274 11.39 -16.79 11.51
N ALA A 275 10.95 -16.61 10.26
CA ALA A 275 11.79 -16.94 9.11
C ALA A 275 13.08 -16.11 9.12
N ALA A 276 12.98 -14.80 9.43
CA ALA A 276 14.15 -13.94 9.57
C ALA A 276 15.09 -14.43 10.70
N ARG A 277 14.56 -14.84 11.84
CA ARG A 277 15.34 -15.36 12.95
C ARG A 277 16.11 -16.63 12.54
N ARG A 278 15.42 -17.60 11.91
CA ARG A 278 16.06 -18.87 11.47
C ARG A 278 17.15 -18.63 10.44
N ILE A 279 16.91 -17.74 9.47
CA ILE A 279 17.92 -17.38 8.45
C ILE A 279 19.10 -16.65 9.10
N THR A 280 18.83 -15.71 10.01
CA THR A 280 19.89 -15.00 10.75
C THR A 280 20.77 -15.96 11.55
N GLU A 281 20.17 -16.92 12.24
CA GLU A 281 20.87 -17.97 12.98
C GLU A 281 21.70 -18.86 12.04
N GLN A 282 21.12 -19.35 10.94
CA GLN A 282 21.76 -20.25 9.99
C GLN A 282 22.98 -19.64 9.29
N PHE A 283 22.92 -18.33 8.98
CA PHE A 283 23.97 -17.63 8.23
C PHE A 283 24.79 -16.65 9.08
N ASP A 284 24.81 -16.82 10.42
CA ASP A 284 25.55 -15.95 11.37
C ASP A 284 25.27 -14.46 11.16
N GLY A 285 24.05 -14.09 10.77
CA GLY A 285 23.66 -12.73 10.47
C GLY A 285 24.27 -12.13 9.20
N LYS A 286 25.02 -12.88 8.40
CA LYS A 286 25.75 -12.35 7.24
C LYS A 286 24.89 -12.22 5.99
N LEU A 287 23.82 -13.02 5.88
CA LEU A 287 22.90 -12.96 4.74
C LEU A 287 21.98 -11.75 4.87
N ARG A 288 21.94 -10.92 3.82
CA ARG A 288 21.07 -9.76 3.78
C ARG A 288 19.60 -10.14 3.70
N ILE A 289 18.80 -9.51 4.53
CA ILE A 289 17.35 -9.70 4.57
C ILE A 289 16.66 -8.40 4.16
N SER A 290 15.94 -8.45 3.02
CA SER A 290 14.89 -7.49 2.68
C SER A 290 13.58 -7.96 3.29
N TYR A 291 12.76 -7.07 3.81
CA TYR A 291 11.57 -7.44 4.61
C TYR A 291 10.27 -6.88 4.02
N SER A 292 9.19 -7.65 4.07
CA SER A 292 7.88 -7.19 3.62
C SER A 292 6.67 -7.76 4.38
N GLY A 293 6.82 -8.74 5.24
CA GLY A 293 5.71 -9.44 5.91
C GLY A 293 5.19 -8.71 7.15
N GLY A 294 4.20 -7.83 7.00
CA GLY A 294 3.54 -7.18 8.12
C GLY A 294 4.32 -6.03 8.75
N ALA A 295 5.19 -5.36 7.99
CA ALA A 295 5.85 -4.14 8.44
C ALA A 295 4.85 -2.98 8.61
N THR A 296 5.00 -2.24 9.70
CA THR A 296 4.18 -1.09 10.09
C THR A 296 5.03 -0.07 10.85
N VAL A 297 4.49 1.10 11.15
CA VAL A 297 5.16 2.11 11.99
C VAL A 297 5.59 1.56 13.36
N TYR A 298 4.92 0.54 13.87
CA TYR A 298 5.20 -0.02 15.22
C TYR A 298 6.41 -0.95 15.27
N ASN A 299 6.88 -1.45 14.12
CA ASN A 299 7.97 -2.44 14.09
C ASN A 299 9.12 -2.07 13.13
N ILE A 300 8.91 -1.09 12.24
CA ILE A 300 9.90 -0.74 11.22
C ILE A 300 11.24 -0.29 11.82
N ARG A 301 11.22 0.46 12.94
CA ARG A 301 12.44 0.91 13.64
C ARG A 301 13.19 -0.27 14.22
N ALA A 302 12.51 -1.18 14.89
CA ALA A 302 13.13 -2.38 15.46
C ALA A 302 13.74 -3.29 14.38
N LEU A 303 13.06 -3.45 13.24
CA LEU A 303 13.59 -4.19 12.10
C LEU A 303 14.90 -3.57 11.59
N TYR A 304 14.91 -2.25 11.39
CA TYR A 304 16.11 -1.52 10.95
C TYR A 304 17.26 -1.64 11.95
N ASP A 305 17.00 -1.43 13.24
CA ASP A 305 18.00 -1.52 14.28
C ASP A 305 18.59 -2.94 14.41
N ALA A 306 17.80 -3.96 14.08
CA ALA A 306 18.25 -5.35 13.97
C ALA A 306 19.12 -5.64 12.74
N GLY A 307 19.25 -4.71 11.81
CA GLY A 307 19.98 -4.88 10.54
C GLY A 307 19.12 -5.44 9.39
N ILE A 308 17.79 -5.48 9.56
CA ILE A 308 16.87 -5.93 8.53
C ILE A 308 16.39 -4.73 7.71
N TRP A 309 16.93 -4.58 6.52
CA TRP A 309 16.57 -3.56 5.54
C TRP A 309 17.10 -3.91 4.14
N PRO A 310 16.47 -3.48 3.04
CA PRO A 310 15.32 -2.57 2.98
C PRO A 310 14.03 -3.21 3.48
N VAL A 311 13.10 -2.36 3.93
CA VAL A 311 11.74 -2.78 4.32
C VAL A 311 10.75 -2.22 3.30
N THR A 312 9.91 -3.09 2.77
CA THR A 312 8.82 -2.73 1.86
C THR A 312 7.47 -3.08 2.46
N LEU A 313 6.44 -2.40 2.05
CA LEU A 313 5.08 -2.64 2.54
C LEU A 313 4.04 -2.34 1.46
N ALA A 314 2.92 -3.02 1.54
CA ALA A 314 1.76 -2.79 0.70
C ALA A 314 0.48 -2.70 1.54
N THR A 315 0.25 -3.66 2.42
CA THR A 315 -0.98 -3.78 3.20
C THR A 315 -1.32 -2.55 4.02
N ASP A 316 -0.32 -1.95 4.67
CA ASP A 316 -0.54 -0.83 5.59
C ASP A 316 -1.03 0.43 4.86
N VAL A 317 -0.58 0.65 3.63
CA VAL A 317 -1.03 1.76 2.79
C VAL A 317 -2.39 1.54 2.11
N LEU A 318 -2.90 0.31 2.12
CA LEU A 318 -4.26 0.01 1.67
C LEU A 318 -5.31 0.27 2.75
N LYS A 319 -4.88 0.46 3.99
CA LYS A 319 -5.73 0.78 5.14
C LYS A 319 -5.92 2.29 5.29
N PRO A 320 -6.89 2.75 6.11
CA PRO A 320 -7.07 4.16 6.39
C PRO A 320 -5.76 4.84 6.82
N GLY A 321 -5.44 5.97 6.22
CA GLY A 321 -4.15 6.67 6.33
C GLY A 321 -3.37 6.66 5.02
N GLY A 322 -3.52 5.63 4.19
CA GLY A 322 -2.92 5.59 2.86
C GLY A 322 -1.42 5.92 2.86
N TYR A 323 -0.99 6.79 1.97
CA TYR A 323 0.41 7.21 1.84
C TYR A 323 0.96 7.99 3.05
N GLU A 324 0.10 8.57 3.91
CA GLU A 324 0.53 9.19 5.16
C GLU A 324 1.27 8.21 6.10
N ARG A 325 1.03 6.91 5.92
CA ARG A 325 1.77 5.88 6.64
C ARG A 325 3.27 5.92 6.35
N PHE A 326 3.67 6.28 5.13
CA PHE A 326 5.09 6.46 4.81
C PHE A 326 5.70 7.64 5.57
N SER A 327 4.99 8.77 5.70
CA SER A 327 5.46 9.92 6.48
C SER A 327 5.60 9.57 7.96
N GLN A 328 4.65 8.82 8.52
CA GLN A 328 4.72 8.33 9.89
C GLN A 328 5.95 7.41 10.09
N MET A 329 6.19 6.48 9.17
CA MET A 329 7.36 5.59 9.23
C MET A 329 8.67 6.35 9.01
N ALA A 330 8.73 7.29 8.08
CA ALA A 330 9.92 8.10 7.84
C ALA A 330 10.30 8.93 9.08
N SER A 331 9.33 9.38 9.87
CA SER A 331 9.60 10.12 11.11
C SER A 331 10.34 9.30 12.16
N GLU A 332 10.26 7.97 12.13
CA GLU A 332 11.01 7.07 13.02
C GLU A 332 12.53 7.07 12.74
N PHE A 333 12.97 7.67 11.61
CA PHE A 333 14.36 7.64 11.13
C PHE A 333 15.03 9.02 11.07
N THR A 334 14.37 10.08 11.52
CA THR A 334 14.89 11.46 11.43
C THR A 334 16.15 11.71 12.25
N ASP A 335 16.44 10.84 13.22
CA ASP A 335 17.61 10.88 14.10
C ASP A 335 18.77 10.01 13.61
N LEU A 336 18.63 9.39 12.41
CA LEU A 336 19.60 8.43 11.92
C LEU A 336 20.34 8.93 10.67
N ASP A 337 21.65 8.77 10.70
CA ASP A 337 22.46 8.76 9.49
C ASP A 337 22.40 7.35 8.86
N GLY A 338 22.34 7.28 7.52
CA GLY A 338 22.35 6.00 6.81
C GLY A 338 23.61 5.19 7.18
N LYS A 339 23.42 3.94 7.58
CA LYS A 339 24.52 3.03 7.91
C LYS A 339 24.68 1.98 6.81
N PRO A 340 25.92 1.61 6.45
CA PRO A 340 26.15 0.45 5.61
C PRO A 340 25.66 -0.82 6.29
N PHE A 341 25.31 -1.83 5.52
CA PHE A 341 24.95 -3.14 6.05
C PHE A 341 26.14 -3.76 6.82
N ALA A 342 25.93 -4.10 8.07
CA ALA A 342 26.94 -4.68 8.94
C ALA A 342 26.54 -6.07 9.48
N GLY A 343 25.49 -6.65 8.90
CA GLY A 343 24.90 -7.91 9.34
C GLY A 343 23.58 -7.72 10.09
N VAL A 344 22.90 -8.82 10.33
CA VAL A 344 21.63 -8.91 11.08
C VAL A 344 21.91 -9.45 12.48
N SER A 345 21.44 -8.76 13.52
CA SER A 345 21.62 -9.16 14.92
C SER A 345 20.63 -10.27 15.30
N LEU A 346 21.11 -11.46 15.56
CA LEU A 346 20.28 -12.59 16.04
C LEU A 346 19.57 -12.25 17.37
N GLU A 347 20.25 -11.57 18.28
CA GLU A 347 19.67 -11.14 19.55
C GLU A 347 18.48 -10.21 19.33
N ALA A 348 18.65 -9.16 18.50
CA ALA A 348 17.60 -8.20 18.21
C ALA A 348 16.41 -8.85 17.48
N VAL A 349 16.68 -9.69 16.47
CA VAL A 349 15.61 -10.41 15.75
C VAL A 349 14.86 -11.37 16.67
N THR A 350 15.56 -12.04 17.59
CA THR A 350 14.94 -12.93 18.59
C THR A 350 14.05 -12.14 19.56
N ALA A 351 14.47 -10.94 19.96
CA ALA A 351 13.64 -10.07 20.79
C ALA A 351 12.36 -9.64 20.06
N ILE A 352 12.45 -9.23 18.78
CA ILE A 352 11.29 -8.88 17.96
C ILE A 352 10.35 -10.08 17.79
N GLN A 353 10.92 -11.26 17.54
CA GLN A 353 10.16 -12.50 17.39
C GLN A 353 9.41 -12.83 18.68
N THR A 354 10.06 -12.71 19.84
CA THR A 354 9.46 -12.95 21.15
C THR A 354 8.33 -11.94 21.43
N ASP A 355 8.55 -10.66 21.14
CA ASP A 355 7.51 -9.63 21.25
C ASP A 355 6.30 -9.97 20.39
N SER A 356 6.51 -10.47 19.18
CA SER A 356 5.42 -10.81 18.25
C SER A 356 4.46 -11.89 18.79
N LEU A 357 4.86 -12.67 19.79
CA LEU A 357 4.03 -13.69 20.42
C LEU A 357 3.16 -13.15 21.55
N THR A 358 3.57 -12.09 22.17
CA THR A 358 2.93 -11.53 23.39
C THR A 358 2.20 -10.24 23.13
N ASN A 359 2.69 -9.44 22.18
CA ASN A 359 2.16 -8.12 21.86
C ASN A 359 0.76 -8.22 21.20
N PRO A 360 -0.27 -7.58 21.77
CA PRO A 360 -1.63 -7.58 21.23
C PRO A 360 -1.72 -7.08 19.78
N LEU A 361 -0.74 -6.29 19.33
CA LEU A 361 -0.69 -5.79 17.95
C LEU A 361 -0.72 -6.92 16.90
N TYR A 362 -0.09 -8.06 17.20
CA TYR A 362 0.06 -9.18 16.28
C TYR A 362 -0.97 -10.29 16.50
N LYS A 363 -1.77 -10.18 17.57
CA LYS A 363 -2.81 -11.15 17.89
C LYS A 363 -4.14 -10.75 17.27
N LYS A 364 -4.94 -11.74 16.88
CA LYS A 364 -6.36 -11.49 16.67
C LYS A 364 -6.93 -11.00 18.00
N PRO A 365 -7.65 -9.86 18.05
CA PRO A 365 -8.23 -9.40 19.29
C PRO A 365 -9.17 -10.45 19.85
N LEU A 366 -8.68 -11.25 20.76
CA LEU A 366 -9.49 -12.07 21.66
C LEU A 366 -10.04 -11.14 22.75
N ARG A 367 -10.79 -10.13 22.36
CA ARG A 367 -11.72 -9.56 23.31
C ARG A 367 -12.85 -10.57 23.41
N PRO A 368 -12.96 -11.34 24.51
CA PRO A 368 -14.25 -11.86 24.83
C PRO A 368 -15.17 -10.65 24.70
N LEU A 369 -16.24 -10.77 23.94
CA LEU A 369 -17.27 -9.76 23.96
C LEU A 369 -17.53 -9.51 25.45
N PRO A 370 -17.20 -8.33 26.01
CA PRO A 370 -17.43 -8.10 27.41
C PRO A 370 -18.89 -8.43 27.64
N ASP A 371 -19.20 -9.09 28.76
CA ASP A 371 -20.58 -9.24 29.17
C ASP A 371 -21.14 -7.81 29.28
N ARG A 372 -21.92 -7.41 28.29
CA ARG A 372 -22.31 -6.03 28.04
C ARG A 372 -23.55 -5.62 28.80
N LYS A 373 -24.03 -6.49 29.63
CA LYS A 373 -25.13 -6.18 30.50
C LYS A 373 -24.60 -5.38 31.68
N VAL A 374 -24.57 -4.08 31.49
CA VAL A 374 -24.54 -3.17 32.64
C VAL A 374 -25.87 -3.40 33.38
N ALA A 375 -25.80 -3.94 34.58
CA ALA A 375 -26.97 -4.30 35.39
C ALA A 375 -27.79 -3.08 35.88
N GLY A 376 -27.51 -1.89 35.41
CA GLY A 376 -28.22 -0.66 35.76
C GLY A 376 -28.01 0.44 34.72
N LYS A 377 -28.77 1.51 34.81
CA LYS A 377 -28.51 2.73 34.00
C LYS A 377 -27.11 3.20 34.27
N SER A 378 -26.28 3.26 33.21
CA SER A 378 -25.03 4.02 33.29
C SER A 378 -25.35 5.47 33.65
N PRO A 379 -24.64 6.10 34.58
CA PRO A 379 -24.80 7.52 34.80
C PRO A 379 -24.53 8.24 33.48
N LEU A 380 -25.28 9.31 33.22
CA LEU A 380 -24.98 10.23 32.14
C LEU A 380 -23.54 10.72 32.39
N SER A 381 -22.62 10.23 31.59
CA SER A 381 -21.25 10.74 31.57
C SER A 381 -21.15 11.72 30.41
N ASP A 382 -20.55 12.87 30.65
CA ASP A 382 -20.15 13.81 29.60
C ASP A 382 -19.07 13.17 28.74
N CYS A 383 -19.45 12.18 27.94
CA CYS A 383 -18.53 11.55 26.99
C CYS A 383 -18.47 12.43 25.74
N PHE A 384 -17.49 13.30 25.69
CA PHE A 384 -17.27 14.21 24.56
C PHE A 384 -16.78 13.51 23.29
N THR A 385 -16.38 12.25 23.39
CA THR A 385 -15.84 11.50 22.25
C THR A 385 -16.52 10.14 22.14
N THR A 386 -17.30 9.96 21.07
CA THR A 386 -17.97 8.69 20.82
C THR A 386 -17.11 7.74 20.00
N PRO A 387 -17.25 6.40 20.18
CA PRO A 387 -16.49 5.43 19.37
C PRO A 387 -16.69 5.60 17.87
N CYS A 388 -17.90 5.97 17.43
CA CYS A 388 -18.17 6.23 16.01
C CYS A 388 -17.38 7.43 15.47
N ARG A 389 -17.23 8.50 16.24
CA ARG A 389 -16.41 9.66 15.85
C ARG A 389 -14.93 9.30 15.82
N THR A 390 -14.44 8.60 16.85
CA THR A 390 -13.04 8.16 16.94
C THR A 390 -12.66 7.20 15.80
N SER A 391 -13.59 6.31 15.41
CA SER A 391 -13.38 5.36 14.32
C SER A 391 -13.55 5.97 12.92
N CYS A 392 -14.09 7.19 12.82
CA CYS A 392 -14.21 7.90 11.56
C CYS A 392 -12.85 8.51 11.18
N PRO A 393 -12.25 8.15 10.02
CA PRO A 393 -10.94 8.69 9.62
C PRO A 393 -10.89 10.22 9.55
N ILE A 394 -12.01 10.86 9.21
CA ILE A 394 -12.15 12.33 9.14
C ILE A 394 -12.83 12.91 10.39
N GLN A 395 -13.05 12.10 11.43
CA GLN A 395 -13.60 12.51 12.73
C GLN A 395 -14.88 13.36 12.62
N GLN A 396 -15.83 12.93 11.78
CA GLN A 396 -17.12 13.60 11.65
C GLN A 396 -17.87 13.62 12.99
N ASP A 397 -18.58 14.69 13.26
CA ASP A 397 -19.46 14.79 14.42
C ASP A 397 -20.75 13.98 14.17
N ILE A 398 -20.60 12.65 14.28
CA ILE A 398 -21.67 11.70 13.98
C ILE A 398 -22.86 11.87 14.91
N PRO A 399 -22.70 11.99 16.24
CA PRO A 399 -23.83 12.21 17.13
C PRO A 399 -24.62 13.46 16.80
N ALA A 400 -23.94 14.57 16.51
CA ALA A 400 -24.62 15.84 16.22
C ALA A 400 -25.46 15.77 14.94
N TYR A 401 -24.93 15.21 13.84
CA TYR A 401 -25.75 15.13 12.63
C TYR A 401 -26.84 14.06 12.72
N LEU A 402 -26.65 12.97 13.50
CA LEU A 402 -27.72 12.00 13.75
C LEU A 402 -28.87 12.63 14.52
N ALA A 403 -28.58 13.41 15.56
CA ALA A 403 -29.59 14.14 16.32
C ALA A 403 -30.36 15.11 15.41
N ALA A 404 -29.65 15.88 14.58
CA ALA A 404 -30.28 16.79 13.64
C ALA A 404 -31.18 16.07 12.61
N VAL A 405 -30.75 14.88 12.12
CA VAL A 405 -31.57 14.05 11.21
C VAL A 405 -32.81 13.51 11.91
N ASP A 406 -32.71 13.09 13.16
CA ASP A 406 -33.83 12.58 13.95
C ASP A 406 -34.88 13.67 14.20
N GLU A 407 -34.44 14.90 14.43
CA GLU A 407 -35.27 16.05 14.60
C GLU A 407 -35.80 16.66 13.26
N GLY A 408 -35.42 16.08 12.12
CA GLY A 408 -35.82 16.58 10.79
C GLY A 408 -35.08 17.85 10.34
N ARG A 409 -34.04 18.28 11.06
CA ARG A 409 -33.21 19.47 10.73
C ARG A 409 -32.11 19.08 9.73
N PHE A 410 -32.53 18.76 8.51
CA PHE A 410 -31.60 18.22 7.49
C PHE A 410 -30.56 19.23 7.04
N GLU A 411 -30.90 20.54 7.00
CA GLU A 411 -29.92 21.56 6.66
C GLU A 411 -28.79 21.64 7.70
N ASP A 412 -29.14 21.60 9.00
CA ASP A 412 -28.15 21.59 10.07
C ASP A 412 -27.31 20.33 10.00
N ALA A 413 -27.93 19.17 9.76
CA ALA A 413 -27.23 17.90 9.61
C ALA A 413 -26.22 17.95 8.45
N LEU A 414 -26.62 18.46 7.28
CA LEU A 414 -25.71 18.57 6.14
C LEU A 414 -24.57 19.56 6.42
N ASN A 415 -24.85 20.68 7.06
CA ASN A 415 -23.82 21.66 7.44
C ASN A 415 -22.77 21.02 8.39
N ILE A 416 -23.20 20.24 9.39
CA ILE A 416 -22.32 19.52 10.30
C ILE A 416 -21.46 18.48 9.50
N ILE A 417 -22.08 17.77 8.58
CA ILE A 417 -21.39 16.75 7.77
C ILE A 417 -20.29 17.40 6.92
N ILE A 418 -20.60 18.48 6.20
CA ILE A 418 -19.68 19.12 5.27
C ILE A 418 -18.56 19.93 5.94
N GLU A 419 -18.58 20.09 7.26
CA GLU A 419 -17.41 20.61 7.98
C GLU A 419 -16.17 19.75 7.80
N ARG A 420 -16.35 18.45 7.66
CA ARG A 420 -15.27 17.47 7.56
C ARG A 420 -15.38 16.52 6.38
N ASN A 421 -16.45 16.56 5.62
CA ASN A 421 -16.75 15.62 4.55
C ASN A 421 -17.28 16.35 3.31
N ALA A 422 -16.42 16.60 2.36
CA ALA A 422 -16.79 17.25 1.10
C ALA A 422 -17.73 16.43 0.20
N LEU A 423 -17.83 15.10 0.42
CA LEU A 423 -18.50 14.16 -0.47
C LEU A 423 -19.59 13.37 0.27
N PRO A 424 -20.65 14.03 0.77
CA PRO A 424 -21.67 13.36 1.60
C PRO A 424 -22.49 12.31 0.86
N PHE A 425 -22.74 12.46 -0.46
CA PHE A 425 -23.45 11.46 -1.26
C PHE A 425 -22.60 10.21 -1.50
N ILE A 426 -21.37 10.38 -1.96
CA ILE A 426 -20.43 9.28 -2.19
C ILE A 426 -20.19 8.52 -0.88
N THR A 427 -19.82 9.22 0.18
CA THR A 427 -19.55 8.58 1.47
C THR A 427 -20.81 8.09 2.19
N GLY A 428 -21.95 8.67 1.88
CA GLY A 428 -23.26 8.19 2.34
C GLY A 428 -23.70 6.88 1.68
N THR A 429 -23.12 6.58 0.51
CA THR A 429 -23.47 5.39 -0.28
C THR A 429 -22.42 4.28 -0.14
N ILE A 430 -21.14 4.57 -0.37
CA ILE A 430 -20.09 3.53 -0.52
C ILE A 430 -19.01 3.54 0.56
N CYS A 431 -19.12 4.39 1.60
CA CYS A 431 -18.16 4.36 2.70
C CYS A 431 -18.07 2.96 3.33
N PRO A 432 -16.86 2.44 3.64
CA PRO A 432 -16.68 1.14 4.29
C PRO A 432 -17.20 1.08 5.73
N HIS A 433 -17.64 2.21 6.29
CA HIS A 433 -18.45 2.31 7.49
C HIS A 433 -17.77 1.83 8.78
N PRO A 434 -16.52 2.22 9.08
CA PRO A 434 -15.85 1.81 10.31
C PRO A 434 -16.58 2.29 11.56
N CYS A 435 -17.24 3.45 11.49
CA CYS A 435 -18.05 3.99 12.57
C CYS A 435 -19.23 3.09 12.97
N GLY A 436 -19.89 2.42 12.00
CA GLY A 436 -20.97 1.49 12.29
C GLY A 436 -20.49 0.23 13.01
N ARG A 437 -19.29 -0.24 12.69
CA ARG A 437 -18.66 -1.38 13.40
C ARG A 437 -18.25 -1.02 14.84
N ALA A 438 -17.94 0.23 15.08
CA ALA A 438 -17.61 0.74 16.42
C ALA A 438 -18.85 1.23 17.20
N CYS A 439 -20.05 1.12 16.62
CA CYS A 439 -21.26 1.61 17.25
C CYS A 439 -21.63 0.77 18.46
N GLU A 440 -21.66 1.36 19.64
CA GLU A 440 -22.02 0.67 20.89
C GLU A 440 -23.47 0.19 20.91
N ARG A 441 -24.37 0.88 20.18
CA ARG A 441 -25.78 0.43 20.08
C ARG A 441 -25.90 -0.97 19.46
N ALA A 442 -25.03 -1.31 18.51
CA ALA A 442 -24.99 -2.65 17.93
C ALA A 442 -24.66 -3.76 18.94
N PHE A 443 -24.28 -3.39 20.17
CA PHE A 443 -24.08 -4.33 21.27
C PHE A 443 -25.34 -4.64 22.07
N TYR A 444 -26.29 -3.73 22.04
CA TYR A 444 -27.50 -3.79 22.84
C TYR A 444 -28.76 -3.98 21.99
N GLU A 445 -28.67 -3.61 20.72
CA GLU A 445 -29.77 -3.64 19.77
C GLU A 445 -29.43 -4.54 18.58
N PRO A 446 -30.41 -5.13 17.90
CA PRO A 446 -30.18 -5.97 16.72
C PRO A 446 -29.42 -5.22 15.61
N GLU A 447 -29.64 -3.93 15.51
CA GLU A 447 -28.98 -3.06 14.55
C GLU A 447 -28.37 -1.82 15.26
N GLY A 448 -27.17 -1.45 14.84
CA GLY A 448 -26.56 -0.19 15.28
C GLY A 448 -27.22 1.03 14.64
N ALA A 449 -26.76 2.21 15.05
CA ALA A 449 -27.23 3.46 14.45
C ALA A 449 -26.97 3.48 12.93
N GLN A 450 -27.98 3.91 12.18
CA GLN A 450 -27.95 3.95 10.71
C GLN A 450 -27.12 5.12 10.17
N ILE A 451 -25.86 5.23 10.62
CA ILE A 451 -24.96 6.39 10.44
C ILE A 451 -24.81 6.76 8.96
N ARG A 452 -24.53 5.77 8.10
CA ARG A 452 -24.30 6.01 6.67
C ARG A 452 -25.57 6.40 5.95
N ALA A 453 -26.70 5.73 6.23
CA ALA A 453 -27.99 6.04 5.64
C ALA A 453 -28.48 7.43 6.05
N SER A 454 -28.32 7.81 7.32
CA SER A 454 -28.68 9.14 7.83
C SER A 454 -27.88 10.26 7.17
N LYS A 455 -26.58 10.03 6.92
CA LYS A 455 -25.74 10.97 6.18
C LYS A 455 -26.27 11.18 4.74
N LEU A 456 -26.55 10.12 4.02
CA LEU A 456 -27.11 10.20 2.67
C LEU A 456 -28.48 10.89 2.66
N LYS A 457 -29.33 10.58 3.66
CA LYS A 457 -30.63 11.23 3.81
C LYS A 457 -30.48 12.74 4.00
N ALA A 458 -29.61 13.16 4.92
CA ALA A 458 -29.35 14.59 5.14
C ALA A 458 -28.88 15.29 3.86
N ALA A 459 -27.97 14.65 3.10
CA ALA A 459 -27.49 15.20 1.84
C ALA A 459 -28.62 15.36 0.82
N ARG A 460 -29.45 14.34 0.62
CA ARG A 460 -30.56 14.37 -0.34
C ARG A 460 -31.65 15.38 0.02
N GLU A 461 -32.01 15.48 1.29
CA GLU A 461 -33.08 16.39 1.75
C GLU A 461 -32.63 17.85 1.76
N ALA A 462 -31.34 18.13 2.03
CA ALA A 462 -30.87 19.49 2.27
C ALA A 462 -30.07 20.12 1.12
N MET A 463 -29.58 19.34 0.15
CA MET A 463 -28.70 19.83 -0.91
C MET A 463 -29.25 21.09 -1.60
N THR A 464 -30.52 21.08 -2.00
CA THR A 464 -31.16 22.16 -2.73
C THR A 464 -31.19 23.48 -1.92
N ALA A 465 -31.28 23.37 -0.58
CA ALA A 465 -31.32 24.55 0.30
C ALA A 465 -29.92 25.02 0.71
N VAL A 466 -28.96 24.09 0.88
CA VAL A 466 -27.61 24.39 1.36
C VAL A 466 -26.70 24.91 0.24
N LEU A 467 -26.77 24.35 -0.95
CA LEU A 467 -25.88 24.72 -2.07
C LEU A 467 -25.95 26.21 -2.43
N PRO A 468 -27.13 26.83 -2.58
CA PRO A 468 -27.18 28.27 -2.84
C PRO A 468 -26.57 29.12 -1.71
N LYS A 469 -26.73 28.69 -0.46
CA LYS A 469 -26.15 29.37 0.71
C LYS A 469 -24.61 29.27 0.69
N LEU A 470 -24.06 28.11 0.37
CA LEU A 470 -22.62 27.95 0.22
C LEU A 470 -22.05 28.83 -0.90
N ARG A 471 -22.72 28.86 -2.05
CA ARG A 471 -22.32 29.72 -3.18
C ARG A 471 -22.41 31.22 -2.85
N ALA A 472 -23.36 31.62 -2.00
CA ALA A 472 -23.49 32.99 -1.55
C ALA A 472 -22.44 33.38 -0.49
N GLN A 473 -21.86 32.43 0.21
CA GLN A 473 -20.77 32.62 1.16
C GLN A 473 -19.42 32.78 0.46
N ALA A 474 -19.36 33.46 -0.71
CA ALA A 474 -18.13 33.71 -1.42
C ALA A 474 -17.10 34.35 -0.47
N ILE A 475 -16.12 33.53 -0.07
CA ILE A 475 -15.02 34.01 0.77
C ILE A 475 -14.14 34.90 -0.11
N ALA A 476 -13.82 36.10 0.38
CA ALA A 476 -12.99 37.03 -0.36
C ALA A 476 -11.62 36.39 -0.63
N ASN A 477 -11.30 36.29 -1.92
CA ASN A 477 -9.96 35.85 -2.37
C ASN A 477 -8.96 36.95 -1.97
N ASP A 478 -7.85 36.57 -1.31
CA ASP A 478 -6.73 37.46 -1.02
C ASP A 478 -5.91 37.82 -2.28
N GLY A 479 -6.20 37.18 -3.41
CA GLY A 479 -5.57 37.43 -4.71
C GLY A 479 -4.15 36.89 -4.87
N GLU A 480 -3.58 36.31 -3.83
CA GLU A 480 -2.17 35.88 -3.83
C GLU A 480 -1.94 34.42 -4.22
N ARG A 481 -2.99 33.58 -4.21
CA ARG A 481 -2.83 32.14 -4.42
C ARG A 481 -3.86 31.59 -5.40
N ASN A 482 -3.39 30.83 -6.39
CA ASN A 482 -4.20 29.99 -7.25
C ASN A 482 -3.68 28.56 -7.16
N VAL A 483 -4.59 27.60 -6.93
CA VAL A 483 -4.20 26.18 -6.82
C VAL A 483 -4.75 25.40 -7.99
N ALA A 484 -3.88 24.65 -8.66
CA ALA A 484 -4.26 23.68 -9.67
C ALA A 484 -4.40 22.29 -9.00
N VAL A 485 -5.58 21.69 -9.13
CA VAL A 485 -5.84 20.31 -8.68
C VAL A 485 -5.84 19.40 -9.90
N ILE A 486 -4.91 18.47 -9.95
CA ILE A 486 -4.78 17.52 -11.05
C ILE A 486 -5.58 16.26 -10.73
N GLY A 487 -6.67 16.07 -11.47
CA GLY A 487 -7.62 14.98 -11.32
C GLY A 487 -8.87 15.37 -10.54
N GLY A 488 -10.04 15.14 -11.17
CA GLY A 488 -11.37 15.41 -10.62
C GLY A 488 -11.99 14.20 -9.91
N GLY A 489 -11.18 13.29 -9.36
CA GLY A 489 -11.65 12.20 -8.53
C GLY A 489 -12.00 12.64 -7.11
N PRO A 490 -12.39 11.71 -6.20
CA PRO A 490 -12.81 12.06 -4.83
C PRO A 490 -11.81 12.92 -4.06
N ALA A 491 -10.52 12.63 -4.18
CA ALA A 491 -9.47 13.40 -3.52
C ALA A 491 -9.38 14.84 -4.06
N GLY A 492 -9.41 15.00 -5.39
CA GLY A 492 -9.37 16.31 -6.03
C GLY A 492 -10.59 17.14 -5.71
N LEU A 493 -11.78 16.55 -5.75
CA LEU A 493 -13.03 17.20 -5.36
C LEU A 493 -12.97 17.67 -3.90
N ALA A 494 -12.59 16.79 -2.97
CA ALA A 494 -12.48 17.16 -1.57
C ALA A 494 -11.43 18.26 -1.33
N THR A 495 -10.30 18.21 -2.03
CA THR A 495 -9.27 19.25 -1.97
C THR A 495 -9.83 20.59 -2.45
N ALA A 496 -10.52 20.59 -3.60
CA ALA A 496 -11.14 21.81 -4.13
C ALA A 496 -12.16 22.39 -3.16
N PHE A 497 -13.03 21.56 -2.59
CA PHE A 497 -14.05 21.97 -1.63
C PHE A 497 -13.43 22.71 -0.42
N PHE A 498 -12.46 22.11 0.24
CA PHE A 498 -11.88 22.71 1.44
C PHE A 498 -11.02 23.95 1.14
N LEU A 499 -10.27 23.95 0.03
CA LEU A 499 -9.49 25.12 -0.38
C LEU A 499 -10.41 26.30 -0.74
N THR A 500 -11.45 26.06 -1.51
CA THR A 500 -12.43 27.10 -1.87
C THR A 500 -13.11 27.69 -0.64
N ARG A 501 -13.47 26.84 0.32
CA ARG A 501 -14.00 27.30 1.63
C ARG A 501 -13.00 28.09 2.46
N ALA A 502 -11.71 27.84 2.27
CA ALA A 502 -10.63 28.61 2.90
C ALA A 502 -10.28 29.91 2.13
N GLY A 503 -11.02 30.25 1.08
CA GLY A 503 -10.80 31.45 0.28
C GLY A 503 -9.70 31.32 -0.78
N VAL A 504 -9.26 30.11 -1.07
CA VAL A 504 -8.23 29.84 -2.08
C VAL A 504 -8.89 29.45 -3.40
N PRO A 505 -8.71 30.19 -4.48
CA PRO A 505 -9.21 29.81 -5.81
C PRO A 505 -8.57 28.52 -6.31
N VAL A 506 -9.39 27.64 -6.86
CA VAL A 506 -8.97 26.33 -7.33
C VAL A 506 -9.42 26.11 -8.77
N THR A 507 -8.54 25.54 -9.57
CA THR A 507 -8.88 25.02 -10.89
C THR A 507 -8.61 23.50 -10.91
N ILE A 508 -9.64 22.71 -11.19
CA ILE A 508 -9.51 21.26 -11.34
C ILE A 508 -9.22 20.95 -12.81
N PHE A 509 -8.13 20.23 -13.07
CA PHE A 509 -7.78 19.68 -14.37
C PHE A 509 -8.11 18.18 -14.39
N GLU A 510 -9.10 17.80 -15.19
CA GLU A 510 -9.53 16.41 -15.34
C GLU A 510 -9.31 15.96 -16.80
N ALA A 511 -8.73 14.78 -16.95
CA ALA A 511 -8.42 14.22 -18.27
C ALA A 511 -9.64 13.64 -18.98
N ARG A 512 -10.70 13.32 -18.23
CA ARG A 512 -11.96 12.79 -18.75
C ARG A 512 -12.99 13.90 -18.90
N ASP A 513 -14.07 13.60 -19.57
CA ASP A 513 -15.18 14.52 -19.84
C ASP A 513 -16.09 14.74 -18.60
N SER A 514 -15.85 14.02 -17.51
CA SER A 514 -16.68 14.11 -16.30
C SER A 514 -15.87 13.89 -15.02
N LEU A 515 -16.27 14.61 -13.95
CA LEU A 515 -15.72 14.49 -12.61
C LEU A 515 -16.22 13.22 -11.92
N GLY A 516 -15.50 12.77 -10.87
CA GLY A 516 -15.85 11.62 -10.06
C GLY A 516 -14.78 10.52 -10.04
N GLY A 517 -13.86 10.53 -11.01
CA GLY A 517 -12.72 9.61 -11.05
C GLY A 517 -13.15 8.13 -10.94
N VAL A 518 -12.45 7.37 -10.11
CA VAL A 518 -12.72 5.93 -9.89
C VAL A 518 -14.16 5.65 -9.47
N VAL A 519 -14.79 6.55 -8.73
CA VAL A 519 -16.17 6.36 -8.25
C VAL A 519 -17.16 6.36 -9.42
N ARG A 520 -16.96 7.22 -10.41
CA ARG A 520 -17.82 7.29 -11.60
C ARG A 520 -17.46 6.26 -12.67
N HIS A 521 -16.17 6.02 -12.88
CA HIS A 521 -15.72 5.30 -14.07
C HIS A 521 -15.35 3.84 -13.81
N VAL A 522 -15.25 3.42 -12.54
CA VAL A 522 -14.85 2.05 -12.18
C VAL A 522 -15.88 1.38 -11.29
N ILE A 523 -16.43 2.11 -10.29
CA ILE A 523 -17.46 1.53 -9.42
C ILE A 523 -18.76 1.40 -10.20
N PRO A 524 -19.38 0.20 -10.24
CA PRO A 524 -20.61 -0.01 -11.00
C PRO A 524 -21.77 0.87 -10.54
N GLU A 525 -22.60 1.33 -11.47
CA GLU A 525 -23.72 2.24 -11.22
C GLU A 525 -24.77 1.67 -10.24
N PHE A 526 -24.89 0.35 -10.18
CA PHE A 526 -25.77 -0.31 -9.18
C PHE A 526 -25.27 -0.13 -7.73
N ARG A 527 -24.01 0.27 -7.54
CA ARG A 527 -23.43 0.56 -6.21
C ARG A 527 -23.59 2.02 -5.82
N ILE A 528 -23.50 2.91 -6.79
CA ILE A 528 -23.69 4.35 -6.61
C ILE A 528 -24.17 4.97 -7.91
N ALA A 529 -25.27 5.70 -7.85
CA ALA A 529 -25.83 6.37 -9.02
C ALA A 529 -24.95 7.54 -9.48
N SER A 530 -24.90 7.75 -10.79
CA SER A 530 -24.15 8.86 -11.40
C SER A 530 -24.62 10.22 -10.89
N ASP A 531 -25.91 10.37 -10.55
CA ASP A 531 -26.48 11.61 -10.01
C ASP A 531 -25.95 11.94 -8.62
N ASP A 532 -25.79 10.93 -7.73
CA ASP A 532 -25.20 11.13 -6.40
C ASP A 532 -23.76 11.66 -6.50
N ILE A 533 -22.99 11.17 -7.49
CA ILE A 533 -21.62 11.65 -7.75
C ILE A 533 -21.64 13.08 -8.28
N SER A 534 -22.60 13.40 -9.13
CA SER A 534 -22.77 14.76 -9.68
C SER A 534 -23.13 15.77 -8.59
N HIS A 535 -24.01 15.40 -7.65
CA HIS A 535 -24.35 16.25 -6.52
C HIS A 535 -23.13 16.57 -5.64
N ASP A 536 -22.25 15.59 -5.36
CA ASP A 536 -21.02 15.87 -4.63
C ASP A 536 -20.07 16.79 -5.44
N ALA A 537 -19.99 16.59 -6.76
CA ALA A 537 -19.21 17.47 -7.62
C ALA A 537 -19.76 18.92 -7.67
N GLU A 538 -21.08 19.10 -7.54
CA GLU A 538 -21.70 20.42 -7.45
C GLU A 538 -21.46 21.13 -6.10
N LEU A 539 -21.29 20.36 -5.03
CA LEU A 539 -20.92 20.89 -3.72
C LEU A 539 -19.47 21.40 -3.70
N CYS A 540 -18.58 20.76 -4.48
CA CYS A 540 -17.17 21.10 -4.53
C CYS A 540 -16.86 22.22 -5.50
#